data_ae28aaa2f9b1a01d9a12153cb86e1544
#
_entry.id   ae28aaa2f9b1a01d9a12153cb86e1544
#
_cell.length_a   1.000
_cell.length_b   1.000
_cell.length_c   1.000
_cell.angle_alpha   90.00
_cell.angle_beta   90.00
_cell.angle_gamma   90.00
#
_symmetry.space_group_name_H-M   'P 1'
#
loop_
_entity.id
_entity.type
_entity.pdbx_description
1 polymer ?
#
loop_
_entity_poly.entity_id
_entity_poly.type
_entity_poly.pdbx_seq_one_letter_code
_entity_poly.pdbx_strand_id
1 'polypeptide(L)'
;MSSVSLFAQDVLRYEGQWPRGEGVLYSSKDGLIIGTFDNAVPNGKCVAYLPSGDVYWGDYKDGEATGYGCLYRNSGAIFSGQFKDGRYHGLDTLYRKNGSVLVGAFSYGRLKARLYEATEQASGLKKPEYPKIDLTTQQEEFLKSLEVAWEERTLRFIEDHGYVTPRFQGGTVEDFTLWVNSQVVVPESFDPTRGSRTVLVEFTVLSDGSLADIHAVFGSNIELNQAAEKAVAKSPIWEPGVFDGKKRDTRLTVPVVFEGE
;
A
#
# COMPACT_ATOMS: atom_id res chain seq x y z
N MET A 1 24.26 -24.23 -23.00
CA MET A 1 24.54 -23.63 -21.71
C MET A 1 23.22 -23.58 -20.98
N SER A 2 23.01 -24.48 -20.05
CA SER A 2 21.76 -24.64 -19.32
C SER A 2 21.63 -23.52 -18.31
N SER A 3 20.60 -22.71 -18.47
CA SER A 3 20.14 -21.75 -17.44
C SER A 3 19.69 -22.58 -16.23
N VAL A 4 20.49 -22.57 -15.19
CA VAL A 4 20.10 -23.08 -13.88
C VAL A 4 19.06 -22.08 -13.35
N SER A 5 17.79 -22.47 -13.40
CA SER A 5 16.75 -21.84 -12.65
C SER A 5 17.10 -22.01 -11.17
N LEU A 6 17.63 -20.96 -10.55
CA LEU A 6 17.75 -20.89 -9.10
C LEU A 6 16.32 -20.69 -8.55
N PHE A 7 15.58 -21.79 -8.40
CA PHE A 7 14.43 -21.79 -7.52
C PHE A 7 14.93 -21.41 -6.13
N ALA A 8 14.45 -20.32 -5.58
CA ALA A 8 14.75 -19.91 -4.22
C ALA A 8 14.35 -21.09 -3.31
N GLN A 9 15.33 -21.89 -2.89
CA GLN A 9 15.13 -22.80 -1.77
C GLN A 9 14.68 -21.94 -0.59
N ASP A 10 13.75 -22.46 0.22
CA ASP A 10 13.31 -21.77 1.42
C ASP A 10 14.53 -21.45 2.28
N VAL A 11 15.01 -20.21 2.17
CA VAL A 11 16.16 -19.75 2.95
C VAL A 11 15.62 -19.44 4.36
N LEU A 12 16.15 -20.13 5.35
CA LEU A 12 15.99 -19.79 6.75
C LEU A 12 17.36 -19.88 7.41
N ARG A 13 17.93 -18.73 7.77
CA ARG A 13 19.26 -18.64 8.39
C ARG A 13 19.25 -17.57 9.47
N TYR A 14 19.76 -17.88 10.63
CA TYR A 14 19.97 -16.94 11.73
C TYR A 14 21.46 -16.75 12.00
N GLU A 15 21.84 -15.51 12.19
CA GLU A 15 23.20 -15.10 12.59
C GLU A 15 23.07 -14.16 13.77
N GLY A 16 23.63 -14.50 14.93
CA GLY A 16 23.55 -13.64 16.09
C GLY A 16 23.86 -14.33 17.41
N GLN A 17 23.57 -13.63 18.48
CA GLN A 17 23.78 -14.11 19.85
C GLN A 17 22.75 -15.18 20.22
N TRP A 18 23.23 -16.24 20.86
CA TRP A 18 22.39 -17.35 21.30
C TRP A 18 22.48 -17.55 22.81
N PRO A 19 21.39 -17.84 23.55
CA PRO A 19 20.01 -17.97 23.06
C PRO A 19 19.30 -16.61 22.89
N ARG A 20 19.84 -15.53 23.42
CA ARG A 20 19.24 -14.18 23.41
C ARG A 20 20.25 -13.11 23.05
N GLY A 21 19.80 -12.10 22.33
CA GLY A 21 20.57 -10.91 22.01
C GLY A 21 20.34 -10.42 20.60
N GLU A 22 21.28 -9.61 20.11
CA GLU A 22 21.22 -9.04 18.76
C GLU A 22 21.51 -10.10 17.70
N GLY A 23 20.80 -10.02 16.57
CA GLY A 23 20.98 -10.95 15.48
C GLY A 23 20.32 -10.51 14.19
N VAL A 24 20.47 -11.36 13.19
CA VAL A 24 19.92 -11.21 11.83
C VAL A 24 19.26 -12.52 11.41
N LEU A 25 18.01 -12.45 11.00
CA LEU A 25 17.28 -13.56 10.40
C LEU A 25 17.11 -13.30 8.91
N TYR A 26 17.53 -14.26 8.09
CA TYR A 26 17.32 -14.33 6.67
C TYR A 26 16.22 -15.35 6.38
N SER A 27 15.07 -14.90 5.89
CA SER A 27 13.91 -15.74 5.61
C SER A 27 13.30 -15.38 4.27
N SER A 28 13.17 -16.35 3.36
CA SER A 28 12.48 -16.11 2.08
C SER A 28 10.99 -15.79 2.25
N LYS A 29 10.40 -16.18 3.40
CA LYS A 29 9.02 -15.90 3.77
C LYS A 29 8.86 -14.55 4.47
N ASP A 30 9.70 -14.29 5.47
CA ASP A 30 9.52 -13.17 6.40
C ASP A 30 10.43 -11.98 6.08
N GLY A 31 11.42 -12.17 5.19
CA GLY A 31 12.37 -11.15 4.79
C GLY A 31 13.68 -11.17 5.58
N LEU A 32 14.33 -10.01 5.65
CA LEU A 32 15.53 -9.77 6.44
C LEU A 32 15.10 -9.05 7.74
N ILE A 33 15.30 -9.70 8.88
CA ILE A 33 14.96 -9.11 10.19
C ILE A 33 16.23 -8.91 10.99
N ILE A 34 16.46 -7.69 11.47
CA ILE A 34 17.63 -7.27 12.23
C ILE A 34 17.15 -6.70 13.56
N GLY A 35 17.70 -7.16 14.67
CA GLY A 35 17.35 -6.68 16.00
C GLY A 35 17.52 -7.70 17.10
N THR A 36 16.62 -7.69 18.09
CA THR A 36 16.70 -8.55 19.27
C THR A 36 15.92 -9.83 19.08
N PHE A 37 16.54 -10.95 19.47
CA PHE A 37 16.00 -12.29 19.31
C PHE A 37 16.02 -13.07 20.63
N ASP A 38 15.11 -14.04 20.74
CA ASP A 38 15.11 -15.09 21.73
C ASP A 38 15.00 -16.45 21.00
N ASN A 39 16.00 -17.33 21.15
CA ASN A 39 16.08 -18.63 20.46
C ASN A 39 15.90 -18.51 18.92
N ALA A 40 16.57 -17.52 18.29
CA ALA A 40 16.46 -17.18 16.87
C ALA A 40 15.05 -16.74 16.40
N VAL A 41 14.18 -16.40 17.33
CA VAL A 41 12.85 -15.85 17.06
C VAL A 41 12.89 -14.35 17.40
N PRO A 42 12.43 -13.44 16.49
CA PRO A 42 12.36 -12.01 16.79
C PRO A 42 11.58 -11.75 18.08
N ASN A 43 12.23 -11.08 19.05
CA ASN A 43 11.65 -10.81 20.37
C ASN A 43 12.30 -9.56 20.98
N GLY A 44 11.64 -8.42 20.85
CA GLY A 44 12.16 -7.11 21.21
C GLY A 44 12.11 -6.14 20.03
N LYS A 45 12.97 -5.14 20.01
CA LYS A 45 13.02 -4.16 18.92
C LYS A 45 13.70 -4.75 17.69
N CYS A 46 13.01 -4.71 16.54
CA CYS A 46 13.55 -5.15 15.26
C CYS A 46 13.21 -4.17 14.13
N VAL A 47 14.05 -4.20 13.09
CA VAL A 47 13.72 -3.72 11.75
C VAL A 47 13.56 -4.93 10.85
N ALA A 48 12.45 -5.00 10.12
CA ALA A 48 12.19 -6.07 9.16
C ALA A 48 11.99 -5.49 7.76
N TYR A 49 12.83 -5.91 6.83
CA TYR A 49 12.69 -5.66 5.39
C TYR A 49 11.93 -6.82 4.79
N LEU A 50 10.65 -6.59 4.49
CA LEU A 50 9.72 -7.63 4.04
C LEU A 50 9.89 -7.94 2.55
N PRO A 51 9.55 -9.15 2.08
CA PRO A 51 9.63 -9.50 0.66
C PRO A 51 8.81 -8.59 -0.27
N SER A 52 7.75 -7.95 0.26
CA SER A 52 6.93 -6.98 -0.48
C SER A 52 7.62 -5.63 -0.72
N GLY A 53 8.84 -5.43 -0.21
CA GLY A 53 9.53 -4.13 -0.19
C GLY A 53 9.04 -3.18 0.92
N ASP A 54 8.11 -3.63 1.76
CA ASP A 54 7.70 -2.88 2.95
C ASP A 54 8.79 -2.99 4.03
N VAL A 55 8.90 -1.99 4.91
CA VAL A 55 9.80 -2.03 6.06
C VAL A 55 9.00 -1.83 7.33
N TYR A 56 9.11 -2.77 8.26
CA TYR A 56 8.55 -2.63 9.60
C TYR A 56 9.65 -2.30 10.61
N TRP A 57 9.40 -1.37 11.49
CA TRP A 57 10.23 -1.09 12.66
C TRP A 57 9.35 -1.02 13.90
N GLY A 58 9.65 -1.83 14.90
CA GLY A 58 8.86 -1.87 16.12
C GLY A 58 9.15 -3.04 17.03
N ASP A 59 8.22 -3.27 17.94
CA ASP A 59 8.30 -4.38 18.90
C ASP A 59 7.88 -5.69 18.25
N TYR A 60 8.62 -6.74 18.54
CA TYR A 60 8.30 -8.13 18.25
C TYR A 60 8.13 -8.93 19.53
N LYS A 61 7.22 -9.87 19.50
CA LYS A 61 7.05 -10.89 20.53
C LYS A 61 6.75 -12.22 19.85
N ASP A 62 7.52 -13.25 20.22
CA ASP A 62 7.34 -14.61 19.70
C ASP A 62 7.26 -14.67 18.15
N GLY A 63 8.06 -13.83 17.48
CA GLY A 63 8.14 -13.75 16.02
C GLY A 63 7.10 -12.86 15.34
N GLU A 64 6.19 -12.25 16.07
CA GLU A 64 5.14 -11.41 15.50
C GLU A 64 5.27 -9.94 15.93
N ALA A 65 4.99 -9.02 14.99
CA ALA A 65 4.94 -7.61 15.29
C ALA A 65 3.83 -7.32 16.32
N THR A 66 4.18 -6.62 17.39
CA THR A 66 3.27 -6.30 18.49
C THR A 66 3.61 -4.94 19.09
N GLY A 67 2.79 -4.44 20.04
CA GLY A 67 3.08 -3.17 20.70
C GLY A 67 3.16 -2.00 19.72
N TYR A 68 4.05 -1.05 19.98
CA TYR A 68 4.19 0.14 19.13
C TYR A 68 5.19 -0.10 18.00
N GLY A 69 4.78 0.27 16.78
CA GLY A 69 5.63 0.15 15.60
C GLY A 69 5.20 1.06 14.45
N CYS A 70 6.01 1.05 13.42
CA CYS A 70 5.77 1.74 12.16
C CYS A 70 5.93 0.77 10.99
N LEU A 71 4.98 0.78 10.05
CA LEU A 71 5.06 0.04 8.80
C LEU A 71 5.18 1.02 7.64
N TYR A 72 6.31 1.03 6.99
CA TYR A 72 6.64 1.82 5.81
C TYR A 72 6.34 0.98 4.59
N ARG A 73 5.27 1.33 3.89
CA ARG A 73 4.84 0.60 2.70
C ARG A 73 5.67 1.02 1.48
N ASN A 74 5.97 0.07 0.62
CA ASN A 74 6.62 0.34 -0.67
C ASN A 74 5.81 1.34 -1.53
N SER A 75 4.49 1.38 -1.35
CA SER A 75 3.59 2.39 -1.95
C SER A 75 3.82 3.83 -1.46
N GLY A 76 4.65 4.03 -0.42
CA GLY A 76 4.93 5.32 0.21
C GLY A 76 3.98 5.71 1.34
N ALA A 77 3.03 4.86 1.72
CA ALA A 77 2.23 5.06 2.92
C ALA A 77 2.98 4.59 4.17
N ILE A 78 2.74 5.24 5.32
CA ILE A 78 3.33 4.87 6.61
C ILE A 78 2.21 4.70 7.62
N PHE A 79 2.15 3.54 8.26
CA PHE A 79 1.33 3.31 9.45
C PHE A 79 2.19 3.44 10.69
N SER A 80 1.70 4.17 11.68
CA SER A 80 2.38 4.38 12.97
C SER A 80 1.37 4.23 14.10
N GLY A 81 1.60 3.28 14.97
CA GLY A 81 0.71 3.00 16.10
C GLY A 81 0.88 1.61 16.69
N GLN A 82 -0.23 1.04 17.15
CA GLN A 82 -0.23 -0.25 17.84
C GLN A 82 -0.36 -1.42 16.85
N PHE A 83 0.40 -2.46 17.11
CA PHE A 83 0.35 -3.72 16.37
C PHE A 83 -0.08 -4.87 17.30
N LYS A 84 -0.80 -5.81 16.71
CA LYS A 84 -1.21 -7.07 17.35
C LYS A 84 -1.23 -8.16 16.30
N ASP A 85 -0.58 -9.28 16.59
CA ASP A 85 -0.51 -10.47 15.74
C ASP A 85 -0.09 -10.08 14.30
N GLY A 86 1.00 -9.30 14.17
CA GLY A 86 1.56 -8.82 12.90
C GLY A 86 0.74 -7.76 12.15
N ARG A 87 -0.35 -7.23 12.74
CA ARG A 87 -1.26 -6.28 12.07
C ARG A 87 -1.49 -5.04 12.92
N TYR A 88 -1.61 -3.87 12.26
CA TYR A 88 -1.99 -2.64 12.98
C TYR A 88 -3.38 -2.79 13.62
N HIS A 89 -3.47 -2.37 14.91
CA HIS A 89 -4.60 -2.61 15.77
C HIS A 89 -4.68 -1.54 16.87
N GLY A 90 -5.81 -0.87 16.99
CA GLY A 90 -5.97 0.21 17.97
C GLY A 90 -6.07 1.57 17.32
N LEU A 91 -5.53 2.59 17.97
CA LEU A 91 -5.46 3.95 17.43
C LEU A 91 -4.14 4.13 16.68
N ASP A 92 -4.23 4.28 15.37
CA ASP A 92 -3.08 4.39 14.50
C ASP A 92 -3.17 5.63 13.62
N THR A 93 -2.01 6.12 13.20
CA THR A 93 -1.87 7.21 12.24
C THR A 93 -1.38 6.65 10.91
N LEU A 94 -2.13 6.93 9.86
CA LEU A 94 -1.76 6.62 8.48
C LEU A 94 -1.30 7.91 7.78
N TYR A 95 -0.04 7.98 7.42
CA TYR A 95 0.53 8.99 6.54
C TYR A 95 0.51 8.46 5.11
N ARG A 96 -0.15 9.16 4.19
CA ARG A 96 -0.22 8.74 2.79
C ARG A 96 0.83 9.46 1.94
N LYS A 97 1.22 8.85 0.83
CA LYS A 97 2.18 9.43 -0.13
C LYS A 97 1.78 10.83 -0.62
N ASN A 98 0.48 11.07 -0.73
CA ASN A 98 -0.09 12.36 -1.16
C ASN A 98 -0.06 13.47 -0.09
N GLY A 99 0.54 13.21 1.07
CA GLY A 99 0.64 14.18 2.17
C GLY A 99 -0.61 14.25 3.05
N SER A 100 -1.61 13.41 2.87
CA SER A 100 -2.74 13.34 3.82
C SER A 100 -2.40 12.44 5.00
N VAL A 101 -2.93 12.80 6.17
CA VAL A 101 -2.77 12.09 7.43
C VAL A 101 -4.15 11.72 7.95
N LEU A 102 -4.34 10.44 8.24
CA LEU A 102 -5.55 9.91 8.85
C LEU A 102 -5.21 9.34 10.22
N VAL A 103 -5.90 9.79 11.26
CA VAL A 103 -5.93 9.12 12.56
C VAL A 103 -7.22 8.33 12.65
N GLY A 104 -7.12 7.04 12.92
CA GLY A 104 -8.27 6.15 12.94
C GLY A 104 -8.13 5.00 13.92
N ALA A 105 -9.27 4.38 14.21
CA ALA A 105 -9.31 3.13 14.94
C ALA A 105 -9.21 1.96 13.95
N PHE A 106 -8.24 1.09 14.15
CA PHE A 106 -8.00 -0.09 13.32
C PHE A 106 -8.21 -1.38 14.11
N SER A 107 -8.61 -2.41 13.44
CA SER A 107 -8.70 -3.76 14.00
C SER A 107 -8.21 -4.78 12.99
N TYR A 108 -7.13 -5.48 13.32
CA TYR A 108 -6.49 -6.49 12.47
C TYR A 108 -6.26 -6.02 11.03
N GLY A 109 -5.64 -4.83 10.89
CA GLY A 109 -5.30 -4.25 9.61
C GLY A 109 -6.45 -3.55 8.87
N ARG A 110 -7.65 -3.47 9.45
CA ARG A 110 -8.82 -2.85 8.83
C ARG A 110 -9.23 -1.59 9.57
N LEU A 111 -9.43 -0.49 8.85
CA LEU A 111 -10.01 0.74 9.40
C LEU A 111 -11.45 0.49 9.86
N LYS A 112 -11.75 0.81 11.12
CA LYS A 112 -13.07 0.71 11.75
C LYS A 112 -13.75 2.05 11.91
N ALA A 113 -12.97 3.08 12.26
CA ALA A 113 -13.47 4.43 12.41
C ALA A 113 -12.41 5.45 12.01
N ARG A 114 -12.80 6.49 11.28
CA ARG A 114 -11.97 7.67 11.03
C ARG A 114 -12.26 8.66 12.17
N LEU A 115 -11.21 9.14 12.84
CA LEU A 115 -11.34 10.09 13.94
C LEU A 115 -10.90 11.48 13.49
N TYR A 116 -9.87 11.56 12.65
CA TYR A 116 -9.33 12.81 12.15
C TYR A 116 -8.65 12.59 10.80
N GLU A 117 -8.82 13.52 9.88
CA GLU A 117 -8.10 13.52 8.60
C GLU A 117 -7.74 14.95 8.20
N ALA A 118 -6.49 15.18 7.83
CA ALA A 118 -5.95 16.47 7.41
C ALA A 118 -4.73 16.28 6.52
N THR A 119 -4.16 17.39 6.01
CA THR A 119 -2.82 17.37 5.43
C THR A 119 -1.79 17.23 6.55
N GLU A 120 -0.59 16.73 6.23
CA GLU A 120 0.53 16.62 7.17
C GLU A 120 0.85 17.99 7.82
N GLN A 121 0.87 19.03 7.00
CA GLN A 121 1.12 20.41 7.47
C GLN A 121 0.02 20.90 8.42
N ALA A 122 -1.25 20.69 8.11
CA ALA A 122 -2.37 21.13 8.96
C ALA A 122 -2.51 20.30 10.23
N SER A 123 -2.10 19.02 10.19
CA SER A 123 -2.16 18.13 11.35
C SER A 123 -1.10 18.43 12.40
N GLY A 124 0.02 19.05 12.01
CA GLY A 124 1.21 19.21 12.85
C GLY A 124 1.92 17.89 13.20
N LEU A 125 1.43 16.76 12.70
CA LEU A 125 2.02 15.44 12.91
C LEU A 125 3.20 15.25 11.95
N LYS A 126 4.31 14.74 12.49
CA LYS A 126 5.51 14.44 11.70
C LYS A 126 5.53 12.96 11.33
N LYS A 127 5.89 12.68 10.09
CA LYS A 127 6.17 11.31 9.66
C LYS A 127 7.27 10.70 10.52
N PRO A 128 7.05 9.50 11.06
CA PRO A 128 8.11 8.78 11.73
C PRO A 128 9.19 8.36 10.73
N GLU A 129 10.42 8.34 11.19
CA GLU A 129 11.57 7.80 10.46
C GLU A 129 11.99 6.49 11.14
N TYR A 130 12.29 5.46 10.36
CA TYR A 130 12.89 4.25 10.93
C TYR A 130 14.42 4.40 11.03
N PRO A 131 15.07 3.70 11.95
CA PRO A 131 16.51 3.73 12.07
C PRO A 131 17.16 3.28 10.76
N LYS A 132 18.06 4.11 10.22
CA LYS A 132 18.91 3.70 9.10
C LYS A 132 19.88 2.63 9.61
N ILE A 133 19.87 1.47 8.97
CA ILE A 133 20.80 0.39 9.24
C ILE A 133 21.73 0.28 8.04
N ASP A 134 23.03 0.34 8.29
CA ASP A 134 24.02 0.09 7.26
C ASP A 134 24.06 -1.41 6.97
N LEU A 135 23.48 -1.79 5.85
CA LEU A 135 23.41 -3.18 5.42
C LEU A 135 24.75 -3.64 4.86
N THR A 136 25.14 -4.87 5.15
CA THR A 136 26.27 -5.51 4.49
C THR A 136 25.93 -5.86 3.05
N THR A 137 26.94 -6.00 2.18
CA THR A 137 26.74 -6.42 0.77
C THR A 137 25.91 -7.70 0.68
N GLN A 138 26.13 -8.66 1.56
CA GLN A 138 25.37 -9.91 1.61
C GLN A 138 23.88 -9.69 1.94
N GLN A 139 23.58 -8.75 2.84
CA GLN A 139 22.21 -8.39 3.20
C GLN A 139 21.49 -7.69 2.04
N GLU A 140 22.19 -6.79 1.34
CA GLU A 140 21.65 -6.12 0.14
C GLU A 140 21.38 -7.10 -1.00
N GLU A 141 22.31 -8.04 -1.25
CA GLU A 141 22.13 -9.11 -2.25
C GLU A 141 20.93 -10.00 -1.90
N PHE A 142 20.78 -10.35 -0.63
CA PHE A 142 19.61 -11.11 -0.18
C PHE A 142 18.31 -10.36 -0.41
N LEU A 143 18.23 -9.08 -0.09
CA LEU A 143 17.03 -8.25 -0.34
C LEU A 143 16.68 -8.17 -1.82
N LYS A 144 17.67 -7.99 -2.70
CA LYS A 144 17.46 -8.02 -4.15
C LYS A 144 16.91 -9.38 -4.62
N SER A 145 17.39 -10.47 -4.05
CA SER A 145 16.88 -11.81 -4.38
C SER A 145 15.44 -12.02 -3.95
N LEU A 146 15.02 -11.41 -2.82
CA LEU A 146 13.64 -11.44 -2.36
C LEU A 146 12.71 -10.66 -3.28
N GLU A 147 13.13 -9.48 -3.75
CA GLU A 147 12.37 -8.63 -4.67
C GLU A 147 12.07 -9.39 -5.97
N VAL A 148 13.08 -9.98 -6.59
CA VAL A 148 12.92 -10.80 -7.81
C VAL A 148 11.98 -11.99 -7.56
N ALA A 149 12.15 -12.71 -6.46
CA ALA A 149 11.30 -13.85 -6.13
C ALA A 149 9.83 -13.44 -5.85
N TRP A 150 9.63 -12.25 -5.29
CA TRP A 150 8.29 -11.69 -5.06
C TRP A 150 7.60 -11.33 -6.37
N GLU A 151 8.30 -10.68 -7.30
CA GLU A 151 7.79 -10.34 -8.64
C GLU A 151 7.41 -11.59 -9.41
N GLU A 152 8.29 -12.60 -9.48
CA GLU A 152 8.01 -13.87 -10.14
C GLU A 152 6.81 -14.59 -9.54
N ARG A 153 6.70 -14.63 -8.21
CA ARG A 153 5.54 -15.24 -7.51
C ARG A 153 4.25 -14.50 -7.83
N THR A 154 4.29 -13.18 -7.90
CA THR A 154 3.13 -12.35 -8.24
C THR A 154 2.69 -12.60 -9.69
N LEU A 155 3.63 -12.64 -10.63
CA LEU A 155 3.32 -12.94 -12.03
C LEU A 155 2.72 -14.34 -12.19
N ARG A 156 3.29 -15.36 -11.56
CA ARG A 156 2.72 -16.73 -11.57
C ARG A 156 1.32 -16.78 -10.97
N PHE A 157 1.11 -16.08 -9.85
CA PHE A 157 -0.23 -16.02 -9.24
C PHE A 157 -1.26 -15.41 -10.21
N ILE A 158 -0.89 -14.36 -10.94
CA ILE A 158 -1.74 -13.73 -11.97
C ILE A 158 -2.03 -14.72 -13.11
N GLU A 159 -1.00 -15.43 -13.60
CA GLU A 159 -1.13 -16.43 -14.66
C GLU A 159 -2.00 -17.63 -14.23
N ASP A 160 -1.75 -18.20 -13.05
CA ASP A 160 -2.45 -19.37 -12.52
C ASP A 160 -3.93 -19.11 -12.27
N HIS A 161 -4.29 -17.89 -11.86
CA HIS A 161 -5.67 -17.52 -11.50
C HIS A 161 -6.39 -16.76 -12.63
N GLY A 162 -5.73 -16.54 -13.75
CA GLY A 162 -6.35 -15.85 -14.90
C GLY A 162 -6.90 -14.47 -14.52
N TYR A 163 -6.13 -13.69 -13.72
CA TYR A 163 -6.58 -12.37 -13.30
C TYR A 163 -6.61 -11.41 -14.50
N VAL A 164 -7.78 -10.86 -14.77
CA VAL A 164 -7.99 -9.82 -15.77
C VAL A 164 -8.50 -8.57 -15.06
N THR A 165 -7.78 -7.45 -15.28
CA THR A 165 -8.22 -6.15 -14.75
C THR A 165 -9.51 -5.68 -15.46
N PRO A 166 -10.36 -4.89 -14.78
CA PRO A 166 -11.48 -4.24 -15.45
C PRO A 166 -11.03 -3.41 -16.65
N ARG A 167 -11.84 -3.38 -17.72
CA ARG A 167 -11.57 -2.62 -18.94
C ARG A 167 -12.64 -1.56 -19.17
N PHE A 168 -12.20 -0.36 -19.48
CA PHE A 168 -13.06 0.74 -19.86
C PHE A 168 -13.24 0.75 -21.39
N GLN A 169 -14.42 0.35 -21.90
CA GLN A 169 -14.70 0.29 -23.33
C GLN A 169 -13.63 -0.44 -24.16
N GLY A 170 -13.10 -1.57 -23.62
CA GLY A 170 -12.02 -2.34 -24.22
C GLY A 170 -10.62 -1.79 -24.00
N GLY A 171 -10.48 -0.61 -23.40
CA GLY A 171 -9.21 0.05 -23.05
C GLY A 171 -8.82 -0.17 -21.59
N THR A 172 -7.93 0.69 -21.09
CA THR A 172 -7.31 0.61 -19.77
C THR A 172 -7.94 1.58 -18.76
N VAL A 173 -7.45 1.57 -17.52
CA VAL A 173 -7.81 2.56 -16.50
C VAL A 173 -7.25 3.95 -16.86
N GLU A 174 -6.13 4.00 -17.57
CA GLU A 174 -5.55 5.23 -18.08
C GLU A 174 -6.47 5.87 -19.13
N ASP A 175 -7.07 5.08 -20.03
CA ASP A 175 -8.06 5.58 -21.00
C ASP A 175 -9.28 6.14 -20.29
N PHE A 176 -9.74 5.50 -19.22
CA PHE A 176 -10.79 6.04 -18.37
C PHE A 176 -10.38 7.34 -17.69
N THR A 177 -9.14 7.43 -17.21
CA THR A 177 -8.62 8.64 -16.57
C THR A 177 -8.65 9.83 -17.55
N LEU A 178 -8.27 9.62 -18.81
CA LEU A 178 -8.37 10.64 -19.85
C LEU A 178 -9.83 11.01 -20.13
N TRP A 179 -10.68 10.00 -20.27
CA TRP A 179 -12.10 10.21 -20.51
C TRP A 179 -12.77 10.97 -19.36
N VAL A 180 -12.57 10.56 -18.10
CA VAL A 180 -13.20 11.22 -16.94
C VAL A 180 -12.76 12.67 -16.80
N ASN A 181 -11.49 12.98 -17.06
CA ASN A 181 -10.98 14.35 -17.04
C ASN A 181 -11.67 15.23 -18.12
N SER A 182 -12.06 14.66 -19.24
CA SER A 182 -12.86 15.38 -20.27
C SER A 182 -14.33 15.62 -19.84
N GLN A 183 -14.83 14.89 -18.83
CA GLN A 183 -16.22 15.00 -18.34
C GLN A 183 -16.36 15.93 -17.12
N VAL A 184 -15.26 16.43 -16.60
CA VAL A 184 -15.25 17.30 -15.43
C VAL A 184 -15.93 18.63 -15.74
N VAL A 185 -16.88 19.00 -14.88
CA VAL A 185 -17.43 20.35 -14.85
C VAL A 185 -16.72 21.11 -13.74
N VAL A 186 -15.90 22.07 -14.12
CA VAL A 186 -15.09 22.85 -13.17
C VAL A 186 -16.03 23.75 -12.36
N PRO A 187 -16.02 23.68 -11.00
CA PRO A 187 -16.82 24.57 -10.16
C PRO A 187 -16.37 26.04 -10.26
N GLU A 188 -17.29 26.96 -10.13
CA GLU A 188 -17.00 28.41 -10.13
C GLU A 188 -16.02 28.84 -9.01
N SER A 189 -15.99 28.10 -7.93
CA SER A 189 -15.08 28.32 -6.81
C SER A 189 -13.63 27.93 -7.08
N PHE A 190 -13.35 27.24 -8.18
CA PHE A 190 -11.98 26.88 -8.57
C PHE A 190 -11.25 28.09 -9.15
N ASP A 191 -10.16 28.47 -8.48
CA ASP A 191 -9.27 29.53 -8.92
C ASP A 191 -8.06 28.94 -9.66
N PRO A 192 -8.02 28.99 -11.02
CA PRO A 192 -6.95 28.41 -11.81
C PRO A 192 -5.58 29.09 -11.57
N THR A 193 -5.55 30.34 -11.08
CA THR A 193 -4.31 31.07 -10.80
C THR A 193 -3.52 30.50 -9.63
N ARG A 194 -4.17 29.66 -8.82
CA ARG A 194 -3.52 28.93 -7.70
C ARG A 194 -2.92 27.60 -8.11
N GLY A 195 -2.81 27.34 -9.40
CA GLY A 195 -2.26 26.12 -9.98
C GLY A 195 -3.24 24.94 -9.94
N SER A 196 -2.85 23.86 -10.60
CA SER A 196 -3.68 22.66 -10.74
C SER A 196 -4.01 22.00 -9.41
N ARG A 197 -5.18 21.34 -9.35
CA ARG A 197 -5.64 20.53 -8.21
C ARG A 197 -6.00 19.14 -8.69
N THR A 198 -5.64 18.14 -7.90
CA THR A 198 -5.98 16.74 -8.16
C THR A 198 -6.87 16.20 -7.07
N VAL A 199 -7.96 15.58 -7.47
CA VAL A 199 -8.84 14.80 -6.59
C VAL A 199 -8.67 13.32 -6.95
N LEU A 200 -8.36 12.48 -5.97
CA LEU A 200 -8.37 11.03 -6.18
C LEU A 200 -9.77 10.51 -5.85
N VAL A 201 -10.40 9.87 -6.83
CA VAL A 201 -11.72 9.27 -6.67
C VAL A 201 -11.56 7.76 -6.69
N GLU A 202 -12.01 7.12 -5.60
CA GLU A 202 -12.12 5.67 -5.48
C GLU A 202 -13.53 5.24 -5.89
N PHE A 203 -13.63 4.13 -6.60
CA PHE A 203 -14.88 3.51 -7.01
C PHE A 203 -14.72 2.01 -7.18
N THR A 204 -15.84 1.29 -7.18
CA THR A 204 -15.87 -0.15 -7.41
C THR A 204 -16.51 -0.44 -8.76
N VAL A 205 -15.81 -1.14 -9.64
CA VAL A 205 -16.40 -1.77 -10.83
C VAL A 205 -17.05 -3.07 -10.38
N LEU A 206 -18.36 -3.16 -10.43
CA LEU A 206 -19.11 -4.36 -10.04
C LEU A 206 -18.98 -5.46 -11.09
N SER A 207 -19.35 -6.67 -10.73
CA SER A 207 -19.33 -7.85 -11.60
C SER A 207 -20.29 -7.78 -12.80
N ASP A 208 -21.23 -6.83 -12.81
CA ASP A 208 -22.08 -6.49 -13.95
C ASP A 208 -21.51 -5.35 -14.81
N GLY A 209 -20.39 -4.75 -14.40
CA GLY A 209 -19.71 -3.65 -15.07
C GLY A 209 -20.21 -2.24 -14.67
N SER A 210 -21.21 -2.13 -13.82
CA SER A 210 -21.66 -0.85 -13.27
C SER A 210 -20.67 -0.33 -12.20
N LEU A 211 -20.73 0.97 -11.90
CA LEU A 211 -19.91 1.55 -10.83
C LEU A 211 -20.71 1.69 -9.54
N ALA A 212 -20.04 1.46 -8.42
CA ALA A 212 -20.55 1.66 -7.06
C ALA A 212 -19.50 2.33 -6.17
N ASP A 213 -19.90 2.74 -4.98
CA ASP A 213 -19.04 3.27 -3.92
C ASP A 213 -18.13 4.43 -4.39
N ILE A 214 -18.63 5.29 -5.28
CA ILE A 214 -17.88 6.41 -5.85
C ILE A 214 -17.70 7.49 -4.77
N HIS A 215 -16.46 7.75 -4.39
CA HIS A 215 -16.14 8.78 -3.40
C HIS A 215 -14.72 9.31 -3.55
N ALA A 216 -14.52 10.58 -3.23
CA ALA A 216 -13.20 11.18 -3.18
C ALA A 216 -12.45 10.68 -1.93
N VAL A 217 -11.30 10.04 -2.15
CA VAL A 217 -10.40 9.60 -1.08
C VAL A 217 -9.30 10.61 -0.79
N PHE A 218 -9.11 11.56 -1.69
CA PHE A 218 -8.22 12.70 -1.55
C PHE A 218 -8.74 13.87 -2.38
N GLY A 219 -8.81 15.04 -1.74
CA GLY A 219 -9.18 16.32 -2.35
C GLY A 219 -9.25 17.40 -1.26
N SER A 220 -8.80 18.60 -1.58
CA SER A 220 -8.69 19.72 -0.62
C SER A 220 -9.96 20.59 -0.52
N ASN A 221 -10.95 20.36 -1.39
CA ASN A 221 -12.15 21.17 -1.50
C ASN A 221 -13.36 20.30 -1.77
N ILE A 222 -14.43 20.50 -1.01
CA ILE A 222 -15.64 19.69 -1.11
C ILE A 222 -16.33 19.81 -2.48
N GLU A 223 -16.30 20.99 -3.10
CA GLU A 223 -16.93 21.22 -4.41
C GLU A 223 -16.13 20.54 -5.53
N LEU A 224 -14.79 20.56 -5.45
CA LEU A 224 -13.93 19.81 -6.37
C LEU A 224 -14.13 18.31 -6.20
N ASN A 225 -14.24 17.82 -4.96
CA ASN A 225 -14.51 16.42 -4.68
C ASN A 225 -15.84 15.98 -5.32
N GLN A 226 -16.91 16.74 -5.10
CA GLN A 226 -18.22 16.46 -5.70
C GLN A 226 -18.23 16.55 -7.22
N ALA A 227 -17.49 17.48 -7.80
CA ALA A 227 -17.36 17.61 -9.25
C ALA A 227 -16.63 16.39 -9.84
N ALA A 228 -15.56 15.92 -9.19
CA ALA A 228 -14.82 14.73 -9.58
C ALA A 228 -15.67 13.46 -9.46
N GLU A 229 -16.39 13.28 -8.34
CA GLU A 229 -17.30 12.14 -8.13
C GLU A 229 -18.41 12.11 -9.20
N LYS A 230 -19.00 13.27 -9.51
CA LYS A 230 -20.02 13.40 -10.57
C LYS A 230 -19.46 13.07 -11.96
N ALA A 231 -18.20 13.40 -12.23
CA ALA A 231 -17.56 13.06 -13.50
C ALA A 231 -17.37 11.53 -13.61
N VAL A 232 -16.89 10.88 -12.56
CA VAL A 232 -16.75 9.41 -12.50
C VAL A 232 -18.11 8.72 -12.63
N ALA A 233 -19.15 9.24 -11.97
CA ALA A 233 -20.49 8.66 -12.00
C ALA A 233 -21.18 8.69 -13.39
N LYS A 234 -20.67 9.48 -14.34
CA LYS A 234 -21.14 9.48 -15.75
C LYS A 234 -20.58 8.30 -16.56
N SER A 235 -19.74 7.47 -15.96
CA SER A 235 -19.08 6.37 -16.65
C SER A 235 -20.09 5.44 -17.33
N PRO A 236 -19.87 5.06 -18.59
CA PRO A 236 -20.55 3.92 -19.19
C PRO A 236 -20.15 2.61 -18.48
N ILE A 237 -20.84 1.53 -18.82
CA ILE A 237 -20.58 0.19 -18.29
C ILE A 237 -19.17 -0.29 -18.69
N TRP A 238 -18.48 -0.91 -17.74
CA TRP A 238 -17.17 -1.52 -17.90
C TRP A 238 -17.25 -3.00 -18.22
N GLU A 239 -16.19 -3.52 -18.80
CA GLU A 239 -15.91 -4.94 -18.73
C GLU A 239 -15.36 -5.23 -17.32
N PRO A 240 -16.04 -6.05 -16.50
CA PRO A 240 -15.62 -6.27 -15.11
C PRO A 240 -14.32 -7.08 -15.03
N GLY A 241 -13.61 -6.94 -13.91
CA GLY A 241 -12.46 -7.77 -13.60
C GLY A 241 -12.84 -9.25 -13.49
N VAL A 242 -11.91 -10.12 -13.87
CA VAL A 242 -12.07 -11.58 -13.77
C VAL A 242 -10.98 -12.14 -12.86
N PHE A 243 -11.35 -13.08 -12.00
CA PHE A 243 -10.45 -13.85 -11.16
C PHE A 243 -10.97 -15.28 -11.07
N ASP A 244 -10.12 -16.28 -11.35
CA ASP A 244 -10.51 -17.69 -11.44
C ASP A 244 -11.71 -17.91 -12.41
N GLY A 245 -11.69 -17.24 -13.55
CA GLY A 245 -12.77 -17.34 -14.55
C GLY A 245 -14.11 -16.73 -14.12
N LYS A 246 -14.18 -16.08 -12.96
CA LYS A 246 -15.40 -15.46 -12.44
C LYS A 246 -15.26 -13.94 -12.43
N LYS A 247 -16.30 -13.25 -12.88
CA LYS A 247 -16.41 -11.81 -12.75
C LYS A 247 -16.38 -11.42 -11.27
N ARG A 248 -15.60 -10.38 -10.92
CA ARG A 248 -15.42 -9.92 -9.54
C ARG A 248 -15.53 -8.41 -9.46
N ASP A 249 -16.10 -7.96 -8.36
CA ASP A 249 -16.09 -6.57 -8.00
C ASP A 249 -14.64 -6.13 -7.75
N THR A 250 -14.23 -5.07 -8.43
CA THR A 250 -12.85 -4.60 -8.39
C THR A 250 -12.81 -3.12 -8.05
N ARG A 251 -12.06 -2.77 -7.00
CA ARG A 251 -11.89 -1.39 -6.57
C ARG A 251 -10.75 -0.74 -7.32
N LEU A 252 -11.01 0.46 -7.82
CA LEU A 252 -10.06 1.28 -8.58
C LEU A 252 -10.00 2.70 -8.01
N THR A 253 -8.91 3.40 -8.28
CA THR A 253 -8.73 4.81 -7.93
C THR A 253 -8.16 5.55 -9.12
N VAL A 254 -8.75 6.69 -9.48
CA VAL A 254 -8.27 7.52 -10.58
C VAL A 254 -8.06 8.97 -10.16
N PRO A 255 -7.05 9.65 -10.73
CA PRO A 255 -6.87 11.08 -10.55
C PRO A 255 -7.80 11.86 -11.47
N VAL A 256 -8.54 12.80 -10.88
CA VAL A 256 -9.32 13.82 -11.60
C VAL A 256 -8.61 15.15 -11.42
N VAL A 257 -8.17 15.75 -12.52
CA VAL A 257 -7.32 16.95 -12.50
C VAL A 257 -8.16 18.17 -12.88
N PHE A 258 -8.08 19.20 -12.07
CA PHE A 258 -8.56 20.55 -12.35
C PHE A 258 -7.34 21.38 -12.75
N GLU A 259 -7.23 21.71 -14.01
CA GLU A 259 -6.05 22.38 -14.57
C GLU A 259 -6.03 23.86 -14.14
N GLY A 260 -4.88 24.32 -13.64
CA GLY A 260 -4.56 25.70 -13.37
C GLY A 260 -3.63 26.26 -14.41
N GLU A 261 -3.53 27.61 -14.45
CA GLU A 261 -2.60 28.33 -15.30
C GLU A 261 -1.15 28.20 -14.84
#